data_8137ab12bc68c413cd8ed785242f037a
#
_entry.id   8137ab12bc68c413cd8ed785242f037a
#
_cell.length_a   1.000
_cell.length_b   1.000
_cell.length_c   1.000
_cell.angle_alpha   90.00
_cell.angle_beta   90.00
_cell.angle_gamma   90.00
#
_symmetry.space_group_name_H-M   'P 1'
#
loop_
_entity.id
_entity.type
_entity.pdbx_description
1 polymer ?
#
loop_
_entity_poly.entity_id
_entity_poly.type
_entity_poly.pdbx_seq_one_letter_code
_entity_poly.pdbx_strand_id
1 'polypeptide(L)'
;MVTADGCVVAMDDATIVWKPKNGRQKRVKIASQASVLLGLVGPRGMVDRVVVGDDYGGVNLISLAEMELIDRFVVGTSMVRSLCSSSISGESILVGCEDGSVHMVGTNVPNRVVNLFELDGPASALRIIGQDLHIQQGWERKVISWTGQKSLALA
;
A
#
# COMPACT_ATOMS: atom_id res chain seq x y z
N MET A 1 5.08 -9.62 -6.87
CA MET A 1 4.50 -8.57 -7.77
C MET A 1 5.33 -8.49 -9.04
N VAL A 2 4.70 -8.57 -10.18
CA VAL A 2 5.36 -8.51 -11.48
C VAL A 2 5.11 -7.13 -12.11
N THR A 3 6.17 -6.55 -12.68
CA THR A 3 6.11 -5.27 -13.41
C THR A 3 6.64 -5.46 -14.83
N ALA A 4 6.55 -4.43 -15.66
CA ALA A 4 7.14 -4.46 -17.01
C ALA A 4 8.66 -4.70 -17.00
N ASP A 5 9.36 -4.22 -15.96
CA ASP A 5 10.82 -4.20 -15.88
C ASP A 5 11.43 -5.27 -14.98
N GLY A 6 10.61 -6.06 -14.32
CA GLY A 6 11.09 -7.08 -13.40
C GLY A 6 10.04 -7.57 -12.41
N CYS A 7 10.48 -8.06 -11.27
CA CYS A 7 9.55 -8.46 -10.21
C CYS A 7 10.06 -8.09 -8.82
N VAL A 8 9.12 -7.82 -7.93
CA VAL A 8 9.36 -7.61 -6.51
C VAL A 8 8.91 -8.85 -5.75
N VAL A 9 9.79 -9.39 -4.92
CA VAL A 9 9.53 -10.59 -4.10
C VAL A 9 9.70 -10.23 -2.64
N ALA A 10 8.69 -10.53 -1.84
CA ALA A 10 8.80 -10.46 -0.38
C ALA A 10 9.25 -11.82 0.16
N MET A 11 10.25 -11.79 1.01
CA MET A 11 10.82 -12.97 1.67
C MET A 11 10.28 -13.10 3.10
N ASP A 12 10.36 -14.30 3.65
CA ASP A 12 9.84 -14.59 5.01
C ASP A 12 10.60 -13.87 6.13
N ASP A 13 11.82 -13.40 5.86
CA ASP A 13 12.68 -12.73 6.83
C ASP A 13 12.56 -11.19 6.79
N ALA A 14 11.45 -10.66 6.28
CA ALA A 14 11.22 -9.22 6.10
C ALA A 14 12.15 -8.55 5.08
N THR A 15 12.73 -9.31 4.16
CA THR A 15 13.52 -8.80 3.05
C THR A 15 12.64 -8.62 1.82
N ILE A 16 12.76 -7.47 1.16
CA ILE A 16 12.12 -7.19 -0.13
C ILE A 16 13.22 -7.21 -1.19
N VAL A 17 13.01 -7.99 -2.23
CA VAL A 17 13.98 -8.19 -3.31
C VAL A 17 13.43 -7.64 -4.62
N TRP A 18 14.18 -6.78 -5.26
CA TRP A 18 13.92 -6.35 -6.63
C TRP A 18 14.78 -7.15 -7.60
N LYS A 19 14.12 -7.85 -8.52
CA LYS A 19 14.77 -8.63 -9.59
C LYS A 19 14.44 -7.95 -10.92
N PRO A 20 15.30 -7.03 -11.38
CA PRO A 20 15.08 -6.39 -12.69
C PRO A 20 15.32 -7.40 -13.82
N LYS A 21 14.68 -7.18 -14.96
CA LYS A 21 14.94 -7.98 -16.19
C LYS A 21 16.39 -7.85 -16.63
N ASN A 22 16.94 -6.66 -16.47
CA ASN A 22 18.34 -6.35 -16.80
C ASN A 22 18.98 -5.69 -15.59
N GLY A 23 20.14 -6.16 -15.18
CA GLY A 23 20.87 -5.62 -14.06
C GLY A 23 20.90 -6.51 -12.84
N ARG A 24 21.51 -6.00 -11.77
CA ARG A 24 21.68 -6.74 -10.53
C ARG A 24 20.44 -6.73 -9.68
N GLN A 25 20.17 -7.86 -9.06
CA GLN A 25 19.22 -7.99 -7.98
C GLN A 25 19.62 -7.08 -6.82
N LYS A 26 18.64 -6.36 -6.26
CA LYS A 26 18.82 -5.50 -5.10
C LYS A 26 17.83 -5.91 -4.01
N ARG A 27 18.15 -5.60 -2.76
CA ARG A 27 17.32 -5.94 -1.63
C ARG A 27 17.33 -4.87 -0.55
N VAL A 28 16.24 -4.80 0.20
CA VAL A 28 16.10 -3.95 1.37
C VAL A 28 15.36 -4.73 2.45
N LYS A 29 15.73 -4.50 3.71
CA LYS A 29 15.05 -5.10 4.85
C LYS A 29 14.08 -4.09 5.46
N ILE A 30 12.86 -4.52 5.75
CA ILE A 30 11.85 -3.73 6.46
C ILE A 30 11.74 -4.21 7.91
N ALA A 31 10.99 -3.48 8.74
CA ALA A 31 10.93 -3.75 10.19
C ALA A 31 10.18 -5.03 10.54
N SER A 32 9.25 -5.46 9.69
CA SER A 32 8.38 -6.61 9.95
C SER A 32 8.05 -7.35 8.65
N GLN A 33 7.54 -8.57 8.77
CA GLN A 33 7.23 -9.40 7.60
C GLN A 33 6.19 -8.76 6.69
N ALA A 34 6.45 -8.75 5.39
CA ALA A 34 5.52 -8.23 4.40
C ALA A 34 4.26 -9.10 4.30
N SER A 35 3.12 -8.46 4.19
CA SER A 35 1.82 -9.11 4.01
C SER A 35 1.17 -8.80 2.68
N VAL A 36 1.43 -7.62 2.11
CA VAL A 36 0.84 -7.18 0.85
C VAL A 36 1.76 -6.18 0.14
N LEU A 37 1.74 -6.21 -1.19
CA LEU A 37 2.53 -5.33 -2.05
C LEU A 37 1.64 -4.53 -2.99
N LEU A 38 1.98 -3.26 -3.22
CA LEU A 38 1.33 -2.39 -4.19
C LEU A 38 2.38 -1.62 -4.98
N GLY A 39 2.37 -1.74 -6.30
CA GLY A 39 3.23 -0.93 -7.17
C GLY A 39 2.63 0.45 -7.41
N LEU A 40 3.47 1.47 -7.36
CA LEU A 40 3.11 2.84 -7.72
C LEU A 40 3.79 3.26 -9.02
N VAL A 41 2.99 3.80 -9.92
CA VAL A 41 3.45 4.25 -11.24
C VAL A 41 4.06 5.66 -11.12
N GLY A 42 5.26 5.81 -11.60
CA GLY A 42 5.96 7.09 -11.63
C GLY A 42 5.66 7.92 -12.90
N PRO A 43 6.34 9.08 -13.03
CA PRO A 43 6.11 10.01 -14.15
C PRO A 43 6.34 9.42 -15.54
N ARG A 44 7.13 8.35 -15.64
CA ARG A 44 7.43 7.67 -16.92
C ARG A 44 6.40 6.60 -17.30
N GLY A 45 5.33 6.44 -16.52
CA GLY A 45 4.31 5.43 -16.74
C GLY A 45 4.73 4.02 -16.32
N MET A 46 5.83 3.88 -15.57
CA MET A 46 6.37 2.62 -15.09
C MET A 46 6.34 2.59 -13.56
N VAL A 47 6.25 1.38 -12.99
CA VAL A 47 6.33 1.21 -11.53
C VAL A 47 7.75 1.57 -11.08
N ASP A 48 7.87 2.61 -10.28
CA ASP A 48 9.15 3.11 -9.75
C ASP A 48 9.26 3.01 -8.22
N ARG A 49 8.13 2.78 -7.56
CA ARG A 49 8.04 2.60 -6.11
C ARG A 49 7.14 1.43 -5.78
N VAL A 50 7.37 0.83 -4.64
CA VAL A 50 6.47 -0.19 -4.09
C VAL A 50 6.07 0.18 -2.68
N VAL A 51 4.80 -0.02 -2.37
CA VAL A 51 4.27 0.08 -1.01
C VAL A 51 4.15 -1.33 -0.47
N VAL A 52 4.72 -1.56 0.70
CA VAL A 52 4.70 -2.85 1.37
C VAL A 52 3.96 -2.70 2.70
N GLY A 53 2.80 -3.34 2.79
CA GLY A 53 2.12 -3.53 4.07
C GLY A 53 2.77 -4.67 4.85
N ASP A 54 2.91 -4.52 6.16
CA ASP A 54 3.51 -5.55 7.00
C ASP A 54 2.50 -6.12 8.02
N ASP A 55 2.94 -7.15 8.75
CA ASP A 55 2.10 -7.87 9.70
C ASP A 55 1.87 -7.13 11.03
N TYR A 56 2.49 -5.95 11.19
CA TYR A 56 2.39 -5.12 12.39
C TYR A 56 1.85 -3.70 12.11
N GLY A 57 1.04 -3.55 11.07
CA GLY A 57 0.41 -2.26 10.73
C GLY A 57 1.34 -1.24 10.11
N GLY A 58 2.51 -1.65 9.67
CA GLY A 58 3.45 -0.81 8.95
C GLY A 58 3.10 -0.71 7.46
N VAL A 59 3.28 0.47 6.91
CA VAL A 59 3.16 0.75 5.49
C VAL A 59 4.48 1.35 5.04
N ASN A 60 5.24 0.59 4.27
CA ASN A 60 6.62 0.91 3.89
C ASN A 60 6.65 1.37 2.43
N LEU A 61 7.15 2.57 2.18
CA LEU A 61 7.33 3.11 0.84
C LEU A 61 8.79 2.92 0.42
N ILE A 62 9.01 2.19 -0.67
CA ILE A 62 10.35 1.80 -1.14
C ILE A 62 10.57 2.29 -2.56
N SER A 63 11.73 2.91 -2.83
CA SER A 63 12.20 3.22 -4.17
C SER A 63 12.76 1.95 -4.83
N LEU A 64 12.26 1.58 -6.01
CA LEU A 64 12.77 0.41 -6.73
C LEU A 64 14.16 0.64 -7.32
N ALA A 65 14.44 1.84 -7.84
CA ALA A 65 15.73 2.14 -8.45
C ALA A 65 16.89 1.95 -7.48
N GLU A 66 16.71 2.39 -6.24
CA GLU A 66 17.77 2.40 -5.22
C GLU A 66 17.60 1.27 -4.20
N MET A 67 16.41 0.66 -4.14
CA MET A 67 16.00 -0.29 -3.11
C MET A 67 16.28 0.24 -1.71
N GLU A 68 15.78 1.44 -1.49
CA GLU A 68 15.85 2.13 -0.21
C GLU A 68 14.45 2.45 0.31
N LEU A 69 14.29 2.36 1.63
CA LEU A 69 13.08 2.79 2.30
C LEU A 69 12.98 4.31 2.24
N ILE A 70 11.98 4.84 1.55
CA ILE A 70 11.70 6.28 1.47
C ILE A 70 11.03 6.76 2.75
N ASP A 71 10.01 6.02 3.20
CA ASP A 71 9.24 6.36 4.39
C ASP A 71 8.52 5.14 4.96
N ARG A 72 8.13 5.22 6.23
CA ARG A 72 7.32 4.21 6.90
C ARG A 72 6.24 4.88 7.73
N PHE A 73 5.00 4.47 7.46
CA PHE A 73 3.82 4.92 8.20
C PHE A 73 3.34 3.77 9.07
N VAL A 74 2.81 4.08 10.26
CA VAL A 74 2.22 3.09 11.15
C VAL A 74 0.75 3.43 11.31
N VAL A 75 -0.12 2.55 10.83
CA VAL A 75 -1.58 2.76 10.90
C VAL A 75 -2.21 2.07 12.10
N GLY A 76 -1.46 1.23 12.79
CA GLY A 76 -1.93 0.48 13.95
C GLY A 76 -0.97 -0.64 14.29
N THR A 77 -1.45 -1.68 14.95
CA THR A 77 -0.66 -2.87 15.30
C THR A 77 -1.17 -4.14 14.61
N SER A 78 -2.23 -4.02 13.85
CA SER A 78 -2.86 -5.12 13.13
C SER A 78 -2.23 -5.30 11.75
N MET A 79 -2.21 -6.54 11.28
CA MET A 79 -1.68 -6.87 9.95
C MET A 79 -2.37 -6.06 8.85
N VAL A 80 -1.60 -5.50 7.94
CA VAL A 80 -2.13 -4.88 6.72
C VAL A 80 -2.57 -5.98 5.75
N ARG A 81 -3.83 -5.98 5.38
CA ARG A 81 -4.42 -7.00 4.51
C ARG A 81 -4.57 -6.55 3.07
N SER A 82 -4.77 -5.27 2.87
CA SER A 82 -5.02 -4.72 1.54
C SER A 82 -4.48 -3.31 1.39
N LEU A 83 -4.04 -2.99 0.19
CA LEU A 83 -3.56 -1.68 -0.20
C LEU A 83 -4.20 -1.29 -1.52
N CYS A 84 -4.54 -0.01 -1.66
CA CYS A 84 -5.09 0.53 -2.89
C CYS A 84 -4.62 1.98 -3.04
N SER A 85 -4.19 2.34 -4.23
CA SER A 85 -3.91 3.74 -4.54
C SER A 85 -5.22 4.50 -4.75
N SER A 86 -5.40 5.62 -4.08
CA SER A 86 -6.58 6.48 -4.22
C SER A 86 -6.46 7.46 -5.40
N SER A 87 -5.28 7.54 -6.00
CA SER A 87 -4.99 8.40 -7.15
C SER A 87 -3.99 7.73 -8.09
N ILE A 88 -3.97 8.15 -9.34
CA ILE A 88 -3.03 7.63 -10.35
C ILE A 88 -1.58 7.91 -9.93
N SER A 89 -1.33 9.07 -9.33
CA SER A 89 0.01 9.48 -8.89
C SER A 89 0.50 8.78 -7.61
N GLY A 90 -0.36 8.03 -6.93
CA GLY A 90 -0.01 7.38 -5.68
C GLY A 90 0.23 8.33 -4.52
N GLU A 91 -0.36 9.54 -4.56
CA GLU A 91 -0.22 10.54 -3.50
C GLU A 91 -0.93 10.14 -2.20
N SER A 92 -1.94 9.30 -2.31
CA SER A 92 -2.61 8.71 -1.15
C SER A 92 -2.90 7.23 -1.38
N ILE A 93 -2.75 6.48 -0.31
CA ILE A 93 -2.91 5.03 -0.27
C ILE A 93 -3.98 4.67 0.75
N LEU A 94 -4.93 3.85 0.34
CA LEU A 94 -5.89 3.24 1.26
C LEU A 94 -5.30 1.96 1.83
N VAL A 95 -5.45 1.77 3.12
CA VAL A 95 -4.87 0.66 3.88
C VAL A 95 -5.99 -0.03 4.66
N GLY A 96 -6.24 -1.28 4.32
CA GLY A 96 -7.19 -2.13 5.06
C GLY A 96 -6.45 -3.10 5.97
N CYS A 97 -6.86 -3.18 7.22
CA CYS A 97 -6.22 -3.99 8.24
C CYS A 97 -7.05 -5.19 8.67
N GLU A 98 -6.41 -6.17 9.29
CA GLU A 98 -7.02 -7.40 9.81
C GLU A 98 -8.10 -7.11 10.85
N ASP A 99 -7.94 -6.06 11.65
CA ASP A 99 -8.90 -5.64 12.68
C ASP A 99 -10.14 -4.92 12.12
N GLY A 100 -10.22 -4.74 10.81
CA GLY A 100 -11.32 -4.04 10.14
C GLY A 100 -11.12 -2.54 9.98
N SER A 101 -10.07 -1.96 10.53
CA SER A 101 -9.77 -0.54 10.33
C SER A 101 -9.33 -0.26 8.89
N VAL A 102 -9.79 0.87 8.36
CA VAL A 102 -9.38 1.37 7.04
C VAL A 102 -8.83 2.77 7.20
N HIS A 103 -7.61 2.94 6.74
CA HIS A 103 -6.86 4.19 6.86
C HIS A 103 -6.52 4.76 5.50
N MET A 104 -6.20 6.04 5.47
CA MET A 104 -5.58 6.68 4.33
C MET A 104 -4.24 7.26 4.74
N VAL A 105 -3.24 7.01 3.91
CA VAL A 105 -1.87 7.49 4.11
C VAL A 105 -1.51 8.42 2.96
N GLY A 106 -1.13 9.65 3.28
CA GLY A 106 -0.62 10.61 2.29
C GLY A 106 0.88 10.42 2.09
N THR A 107 1.29 10.04 0.89
CA THR A 107 2.72 9.79 0.59
C THR A 107 3.53 11.07 0.37
N ASN A 108 2.87 12.17 0.01
CA ASN A 108 3.51 13.47 -0.23
C ASN A 108 3.48 14.39 1.00
N VAL A 109 2.77 14.00 2.04
CA VAL A 109 2.65 14.77 3.28
C VAL A 109 3.23 13.93 4.40
N PRO A 110 4.40 14.28 4.95
CA PRO A 110 5.06 13.48 5.99
C PRO A 110 4.14 13.21 7.18
N ASN A 111 4.14 11.97 7.63
CA ASN A 111 3.43 11.50 8.83
C ASN A 111 1.90 11.71 8.80
N ARG A 112 1.30 11.77 7.62
CA ARG A 112 -0.14 11.94 7.53
C ARG A 112 -0.84 10.61 7.38
N VAL A 113 -1.49 10.20 8.47
CA VAL A 113 -2.32 8.99 8.55
C VAL A 113 -3.68 9.39 9.06
N VAL A 114 -4.73 9.00 8.35
CA VAL A 114 -6.12 9.29 8.73
C VAL A 114 -6.88 7.98 8.85
N ASN A 115 -7.50 7.73 10.00
CA ASN A 115 -8.46 6.63 10.14
C ASN A 115 -9.77 7.07 9.47
N LEU A 116 -10.19 6.34 8.45
CA LEU A 116 -11.40 6.66 7.69
C LEU A 116 -12.64 6.06 8.32
N PHE A 117 -12.61 4.77 8.61
CA PHE A 117 -13.73 4.05 9.19
C PHE A 117 -13.28 2.67 9.70
N GLU A 118 -14.17 2.05 10.49
CA GLU A 118 -14.02 0.70 11.02
C GLU A 118 -15.06 -0.21 10.37
N LEU A 119 -14.60 -1.39 9.97
CA LEU A 119 -15.46 -2.47 9.47
C LEU A 119 -15.66 -3.51 10.58
N ASP A 120 -16.66 -4.37 10.41
CA ASP A 120 -16.95 -5.48 11.33
C ASP A 120 -16.02 -6.70 11.14
N GLY A 121 -15.12 -6.64 10.17
CA GLY A 121 -14.15 -7.69 9.89
C GLY A 121 -13.07 -7.22 8.91
N PRO A 122 -12.08 -8.07 8.59
CA PRO A 122 -10.96 -7.68 7.75
C PRO A 122 -11.38 -7.21 6.37
N ALA A 123 -10.77 -6.13 5.88
CA ALA A 123 -10.85 -5.74 4.49
C ALA A 123 -9.81 -6.52 3.68
N SER A 124 -10.21 -7.63 3.10
CA SER A 124 -9.30 -8.53 2.37
C SER A 124 -8.86 -7.96 1.01
N ALA A 125 -9.65 -7.05 0.43
CA ALA A 125 -9.28 -6.30 -0.76
C ALA A 125 -9.96 -4.93 -0.78
N LEU A 126 -9.24 -3.94 -1.26
CA LEU A 126 -9.73 -2.58 -1.50
C LEU A 126 -9.47 -2.23 -2.96
N ARG A 127 -10.44 -1.59 -3.61
CA ARG A 127 -10.32 -1.17 -5.00
C ARG A 127 -11.16 0.06 -5.28
N ILE A 128 -10.59 1.03 -5.93
CA ILE A 128 -11.33 2.19 -6.43
C ILE A 128 -11.68 1.97 -7.89
N ILE A 129 -12.97 2.04 -8.19
CA ILE A 129 -13.51 1.93 -9.56
C ILE A 129 -14.37 3.16 -9.80
N GLY A 130 -13.90 4.05 -10.67
CA GLY A 130 -14.55 5.34 -10.89
C GLY A 130 -14.54 6.19 -9.63
N GLN A 131 -15.72 6.49 -9.09
CA GLN A 131 -15.89 7.26 -7.86
C GLN A 131 -16.33 6.40 -6.68
N ASP A 132 -16.21 5.09 -6.80
CA ASP A 132 -16.64 4.16 -5.77
C ASP A 132 -15.48 3.36 -5.20
N LEU A 133 -15.48 3.22 -3.87
CA LEU A 133 -14.60 2.32 -3.17
C LEU A 133 -15.30 0.97 -2.98
N HIS A 134 -14.71 -0.07 -3.54
CA HIS A 134 -15.13 -1.45 -3.39
C HIS A 134 -14.31 -2.12 -2.30
N ILE A 135 -14.99 -2.69 -1.31
CA ILE A 135 -14.38 -3.36 -0.17
C ILE A 135 -14.81 -4.81 -0.18
N GLN A 136 -13.86 -5.73 -0.23
CA GLN A 136 -14.11 -7.16 -0.09
C GLN A 136 -13.89 -7.59 1.35
N GLN A 137 -14.90 -8.22 1.95
CA GLN A 137 -14.84 -8.82 3.28
C GLN A 137 -15.28 -10.27 3.17
N GLY A 138 -14.34 -11.21 3.08
CA GLY A 138 -14.67 -12.62 2.81
C GLY A 138 -15.48 -12.76 1.53
N TRP A 139 -16.73 -13.21 1.66
CA TRP A 139 -17.67 -13.36 0.53
C TRP A 139 -18.52 -12.14 0.25
N GLU A 140 -18.51 -11.16 1.15
CA GLU A 140 -19.31 -9.94 1.03
C GLU A 140 -18.51 -8.84 0.34
N ARG A 141 -19.23 -8.02 -0.42
CA ARG A 141 -18.67 -6.84 -1.07
C ARG A 141 -19.51 -5.62 -0.72
N LYS A 142 -18.85 -4.61 -0.19
CA LYS A 142 -19.45 -3.30 0.10
C LYS A 142 -18.97 -2.29 -0.94
N VAL A 143 -19.84 -1.39 -1.34
CA VAL A 143 -19.51 -0.30 -2.26
C VAL A 143 -19.91 1.02 -1.62
N ILE A 144 -18.95 1.93 -1.49
CA ILE A 144 -19.18 3.26 -0.92
C ILE A 144 -18.74 4.31 -1.93
N SER A 145 -19.51 5.40 -2.01
CA SER A 145 -19.10 6.56 -2.80
C SER A 145 -17.81 7.13 -2.24
N TRP A 146 -16.81 7.33 -3.10
CA TRP A 146 -15.48 7.73 -2.68
C TRP A 146 -15.11 9.12 -3.17
N THR A 147 -14.81 10.00 -2.21
CA THR A 147 -14.35 11.37 -2.48
C THR A 147 -13.02 11.63 -1.74
N GLY A 148 -12.08 10.70 -1.88
CA GLY A 148 -10.87 10.59 -1.06
C GLY A 148 -10.01 11.83 -0.93
N GLN A 149 -9.98 12.69 -1.94
CA GLN A 149 -9.20 13.93 -1.87
C GLN A 149 -9.69 14.91 -0.80
N LYS A 150 -10.98 14.91 -0.50
CA LYS A 150 -11.56 15.80 0.51
C LYS A 150 -11.16 15.41 1.93
N SER A 151 -10.95 14.14 2.19
CA SER A 151 -10.63 13.64 3.54
C SER A 151 -9.25 14.10 4.01
N LEU A 152 -8.24 14.11 3.13
CA LEU A 152 -6.91 14.61 3.48
C LEU A 152 -6.87 16.14 3.55
N ALA A 153 -7.64 16.83 2.74
CA ALA A 153 -7.71 18.30 2.76
C ALA A 153 -8.34 18.85 4.03
N LEU A 154 -9.26 18.10 4.64
CA LEU A 154 -9.95 18.48 5.89
C LEU A 154 -9.18 18.05 7.14
N ALA A 155 -8.25 17.15 7.00
CA ALA A 155 -7.40 16.69 8.08
C ALA A 155 -6.13 17.53 8.18
#